data_76f134cabf9f1b0214228f5f17ce355f
#
_entry.id   76f134cabf9f1b0214228f5f17ce355f
#
_cell.length_a   1.000
_cell.length_b   1.000
_cell.length_c   1.000
_cell.angle_alpha   90.00
_cell.angle_beta   90.00
_cell.angle_gamma   90.00
#
_symmetry.space_group_name_H-M   'P 1'
#
loop_
_entity.id
_entity.type
_entity.pdbx_description
1 polymer ?
#
loop_
_entity_poly.entity_id
_entity_poly.type
_entity_poly.pdbx_seq_one_letter_code
_entity_poly.pdbx_strand_id
1 'polypeptide(L)'
;MNIGIRLHDTAHGTLEERLAFARAQGFSCAHTALSKVLDDFSMQEAPEKLTAAYAARVRQAFDESGLECAVLGCYLNLADPDPERRARTQEIYKAHLRFAAMTGARVVGTETFANPESRFAEPAPRSEEAFRLFMDSLRPVVRCAEECGAVLAVEPVWYHIISTPERAVRMLEGLPSDHLQIILDAVNLISPETADRAEDIIRNAISLLGDRVRILHMKDFVIGPDGKMDACACGLGTMRYGQLLSFAKERNLPMTLENTVPDNAEAARLYLERAAAEL
;
A
#
# COMPACT_ATOMS: atom_id res chain seq x y z
N MET A 1 -15.63 -9.95 7.00
CA MET A 1 -14.79 -9.01 6.20
C MET A 1 -13.33 -9.45 6.27
N ASN A 2 -12.55 -9.24 5.25
CA ASN A 2 -11.11 -9.58 5.26
C ASN A 2 -10.33 -8.34 5.75
N ILE A 3 -10.05 -8.27 7.06
CA ILE A 3 -9.34 -7.16 7.69
C ILE A 3 -7.97 -7.63 8.15
N GLY A 4 -6.95 -6.93 7.71
CA GLY A 4 -5.55 -7.15 8.02
C GLY A 4 -4.91 -5.97 8.73
N ILE A 5 -3.62 -6.12 8.99
CA ILE A 5 -2.80 -5.12 9.67
C ILE A 5 -1.45 -4.97 8.97
N ARG A 6 -0.88 -3.80 9.05
CA ARG A 6 0.51 -3.54 8.68
C ARG A 6 1.44 -4.14 9.76
N LEU A 7 2.23 -5.17 9.41
CA LEU A 7 3.00 -5.94 10.41
C LEU A 7 4.01 -5.12 11.22
N HIS A 8 4.52 -4.03 10.68
CA HIS A 8 5.43 -3.18 11.44
C HIS A 8 4.72 -2.26 12.47
N ASP A 9 3.39 -2.27 12.49
CA ASP A 9 2.58 -1.64 13.53
C ASP A 9 2.27 -2.61 14.70
N THR A 10 2.65 -3.89 14.57
CA THR A 10 2.54 -4.88 15.65
C THR A 10 3.69 -4.75 16.64
N ALA A 11 3.64 -5.50 17.74
CA ALA A 11 4.75 -5.60 18.67
C ALA A 11 6.04 -6.05 17.95
N HIS A 12 7.19 -5.55 18.37
CA HIS A 12 8.48 -5.94 17.79
C HIS A 12 8.74 -7.43 18.04
N GLY A 13 9.31 -8.10 17.02
CA GLY A 13 9.60 -9.53 17.08
C GLY A 13 9.93 -10.09 15.69
N THR A 14 10.14 -11.39 15.61
CA THR A 14 10.34 -12.12 14.34
C THR A 14 9.09 -12.02 13.45
N LEU A 15 9.18 -12.43 12.20
CA LEU A 15 8.03 -12.48 11.30
C LEU A 15 6.92 -13.37 11.88
N GLU A 16 7.29 -14.54 12.40
CA GLU A 16 6.38 -15.52 12.99
C GLU A 16 5.65 -14.94 14.23
N GLU A 17 6.38 -14.24 15.12
CA GLU A 17 5.80 -13.60 16.30
C GLU A 17 4.83 -12.47 15.92
N ARG A 18 5.17 -11.66 14.91
CA ARG A 18 4.28 -10.59 14.42
C ARG A 18 3.02 -11.16 13.76
N LEU A 19 3.15 -12.24 12.99
CA LEU A 19 2.01 -12.94 12.40
C LEU A 19 1.13 -13.58 13.48
N ALA A 20 1.72 -14.23 14.49
CA ALA A 20 0.99 -14.80 15.63
C ALA A 20 0.24 -13.72 16.42
N PHE A 21 0.88 -12.57 16.65
CA PHE A 21 0.26 -11.40 17.28
C PHE A 21 -0.96 -10.91 16.48
N ALA A 22 -0.79 -10.70 15.16
CA ALA A 22 -1.87 -10.28 14.28
C ALA A 22 -3.03 -11.28 14.28
N ARG A 23 -2.71 -12.59 14.22
CA ARG A 23 -3.72 -13.65 14.28
C ARG A 23 -4.48 -13.67 15.60
N ALA A 24 -3.78 -13.52 16.71
CA ALA A 24 -4.40 -13.50 18.06
C ALA A 24 -5.37 -12.33 18.23
N GLN A 25 -5.11 -11.19 17.56
CA GLN A 25 -6.00 -10.03 17.54
C GLN A 25 -7.14 -10.14 16.49
N GLY A 26 -7.29 -11.28 15.81
CA GLY A 26 -8.40 -11.56 14.90
C GLY A 26 -8.22 -11.02 13.47
N PHE A 27 -7.04 -10.60 13.09
CA PHE A 27 -6.75 -10.23 11.70
C PHE A 27 -6.71 -11.46 10.79
N SER A 28 -7.02 -11.29 9.51
CA SER A 28 -7.08 -12.35 8.51
C SER A 28 -6.05 -12.22 7.40
N CYS A 29 -5.43 -11.06 7.26
CA CYS A 29 -4.34 -10.81 6.31
C CYS A 29 -3.35 -9.79 6.85
N ALA A 30 -2.22 -9.62 6.14
CA ALA A 30 -1.17 -8.70 6.55
C ALA A 30 -0.60 -7.92 5.39
N HIS A 31 -0.19 -6.67 5.68
CA HIS A 31 0.69 -5.87 4.84
C HIS A 31 2.11 -5.99 5.40
N THR A 32 3.04 -6.50 4.59
CA THR A 32 4.40 -6.83 5.00
C THR A 32 5.42 -6.05 4.19
N ALA A 33 6.10 -5.09 4.82
CA ALA A 33 7.30 -4.45 4.28
C ALA A 33 8.53 -5.15 4.90
N LEU A 34 9.21 -6.01 4.12
CA LEU A 34 10.27 -6.88 4.65
C LEU A 34 11.36 -6.10 5.41
N SER A 35 11.77 -4.95 4.89
CA SER A 35 12.79 -4.10 5.52
C SER A 35 12.36 -3.45 6.85
N LYS A 36 11.08 -3.54 7.21
CA LYS A 36 10.54 -3.02 8.47
C LYS A 36 10.19 -4.12 9.48
N VAL A 37 10.15 -5.38 9.01
CA VAL A 37 9.76 -6.52 9.86
C VAL A 37 10.87 -7.54 10.04
N LEU A 38 11.92 -7.49 9.21
CA LEU A 38 13.05 -8.42 9.27
C LEU A 38 14.35 -7.64 9.49
N ASP A 39 15.03 -7.94 10.59
CA ASP A 39 16.28 -7.26 10.98
C ASP A 39 17.43 -7.60 10.01
N ASP A 40 17.35 -8.74 9.34
CA ASP A 40 18.36 -9.25 8.40
C ASP A 40 18.08 -8.84 6.96
N PHE A 41 17.11 -7.94 6.66
CA PHE A 41 16.73 -7.56 5.30
C PHE A 41 16.92 -6.07 5.03
N SER A 42 17.70 -5.76 3.99
CA SER A 42 17.83 -4.43 3.41
C SER A 42 17.20 -4.38 2.02
N MET A 43 16.49 -3.30 1.70
CA MET A 43 15.91 -3.09 0.36
C MET A 43 16.95 -3.11 -0.75
N GLN A 44 18.16 -2.63 -0.49
CA GLN A 44 19.24 -2.61 -1.49
C GLN A 44 19.76 -4.01 -1.83
N GLU A 45 19.60 -4.98 -0.94
CA GLU A 45 20.01 -6.38 -1.13
C GLU A 45 18.88 -7.24 -1.75
N ALA A 46 17.71 -6.66 -2.01
CA ALA A 46 16.55 -7.42 -2.47
C ALA A 46 16.81 -8.25 -3.73
N PRO A 47 17.51 -7.77 -4.80
CA PRO A 47 17.77 -8.58 -5.99
C PRO A 47 18.58 -9.86 -5.71
N GLU A 48 19.48 -9.82 -4.75
CA GLU A 48 20.35 -10.94 -4.37
C GLU A 48 19.71 -11.82 -3.30
N LYS A 49 18.90 -11.25 -2.40
CA LYS A 49 18.38 -11.91 -1.20
C LYS A 49 17.01 -12.56 -1.37
N LEU A 50 16.16 -12.02 -2.25
CA LEU A 50 14.82 -12.52 -2.50
C LEU A 50 14.84 -13.79 -3.38
N THR A 51 15.51 -14.82 -2.90
CA THR A 51 15.66 -16.12 -3.55
C THR A 51 14.45 -17.02 -3.31
N ALA A 52 14.35 -18.14 -4.07
CA ALA A 52 13.30 -19.13 -3.87
C ALA A 52 13.34 -19.76 -2.46
N ALA A 53 14.54 -19.97 -1.88
CA ALA A 53 14.69 -20.49 -0.52
C ALA A 53 14.16 -19.48 0.51
N TYR A 54 14.42 -18.18 0.32
CA TYR A 54 13.91 -17.13 1.19
C TYR A 54 12.38 -16.99 1.06
N ALA A 55 11.86 -17.11 -0.17
CA ALA A 55 10.42 -17.12 -0.43
C ALA A 55 9.72 -18.30 0.25
N ALA A 56 10.30 -19.50 0.21
CA ALA A 56 9.75 -20.67 0.88
C ALA A 56 9.64 -20.47 2.40
N ARG A 57 10.66 -19.87 3.05
CA ARG A 57 10.63 -19.53 4.48
C ARG A 57 9.49 -18.53 4.81
N VAL A 58 9.38 -17.44 4.04
CA VAL A 58 8.35 -16.42 4.28
C VAL A 58 6.96 -17.00 4.03
N ARG A 59 6.80 -17.78 2.95
CA ARG A 59 5.54 -18.47 2.66
C ARG A 59 5.15 -19.41 3.79
N GLN A 60 6.09 -20.22 4.29
CA GLN A 60 5.83 -21.14 5.41
C GLN A 60 5.32 -20.39 6.65
N ALA A 61 5.94 -19.24 7.00
CA ALA A 61 5.49 -18.44 8.14
C ALA A 61 4.04 -17.95 7.97
N PHE A 62 3.65 -17.52 6.76
CA PHE A 62 2.27 -17.14 6.45
C PHE A 62 1.32 -18.36 6.50
N ASP A 63 1.68 -19.49 5.89
CA ASP A 63 0.87 -20.71 5.88
C ASP A 63 0.62 -21.22 7.31
N GLU A 64 1.64 -21.21 8.18
CA GLU A 64 1.54 -21.62 9.58
C GLU A 64 0.68 -20.64 10.41
N SER A 65 0.71 -19.36 10.11
CA SER A 65 -0.12 -18.36 10.80
C SER A 65 -1.59 -18.39 10.37
N GLY A 66 -1.89 -18.93 9.20
CA GLY A 66 -3.21 -18.87 8.56
C GLY A 66 -3.62 -17.46 8.11
N LEU A 67 -2.67 -16.54 7.96
CA LEU A 67 -2.88 -15.20 7.41
C LEU A 67 -2.50 -15.14 5.93
N GLU A 68 -3.22 -14.34 5.14
CA GLU A 68 -2.81 -14.01 3.77
C GLU A 68 -1.81 -12.85 3.76
N CYS A 69 -0.79 -12.92 2.90
CA CYS A 69 0.02 -11.75 2.55
C CYS A 69 -0.76 -10.88 1.55
N ALA A 70 -1.51 -9.92 2.03
CA ALA A 70 -2.31 -9.03 1.19
C ALA A 70 -1.44 -8.04 0.41
N VAL A 71 -0.41 -7.48 1.05
CA VAL A 71 0.53 -6.53 0.44
C VAL A 71 1.95 -6.90 0.82
N LEU A 72 2.80 -7.06 -0.19
CA LEU A 72 4.25 -7.02 -0.05
C LEU A 72 4.73 -5.61 -0.38
N GLY A 73 5.13 -4.83 0.63
CA GLY A 73 5.48 -3.42 0.47
C GLY A 73 6.86 -3.21 -0.15
N CYS A 74 6.92 -2.42 -1.21
CA CYS A 74 8.16 -1.97 -1.85
C CYS A 74 8.04 -0.47 -2.16
N TYR A 75 8.45 0.38 -1.21
CA TYR A 75 8.24 1.82 -1.25
C TYR A 75 9.54 2.55 -1.61
N LEU A 76 9.87 2.58 -2.91
CA LEU A 76 11.07 3.24 -3.45
C LEU A 76 10.71 4.18 -4.59
N ASN A 77 11.56 5.19 -4.83
CA ASN A 77 11.33 6.19 -5.86
C ASN A 77 11.67 5.69 -7.25
N LEU A 78 10.65 5.33 -8.06
CA LEU A 78 10.80 5.00 -9.47
C LEU A 78 11.04 6.26 -10.37
N ALA A 79 10.88 7.45 -9.84
CA ALA A 79 11.16 8.70 -10.55
C ALA A 79 12.43 9.40 -10.03
N ASP A 80 13.39 8.64 -9.50
CA ASP A 80 14.69 9.22 -9.13
C ASP A 80 15.35 9.86 -10.36
N PRO A 81 15.77 11.13 -10.28
CA PRO A 81 16.42 11.80 -11.40
C PRO A 81 17.75 11.17 -11.79
N ASP A 82 18.45 10.53 -10.85
CA ASP A 82 19.67 9.78 -11.11
C ASP A 82 19.36 8.45 -11.83
N PRO A 83 19.88 8.25 -13.05
CA PRO A 83 19.55 7.07 -13.85
C PRO A 83 20.10 5.76 -13.26
N GLU A 84 21.22 5.78 -12.54
CA GLU A 84 21.79 4.57 -11.94
C GLU A 84 20.97 4.13 -10.73
N ARG A 85 20.60 5.07 -9.84
CA ARG A 85 19.71 4.78 -8.70
C ARG A 85 18.34 4.33 -9.19
N ARG A 86 17.80 4.95 -10.24
CA ARG A 86 16.53 4.54 -10.84
C ARG A 86 16.60 3.14 -11.43
N ALA A 87 17.67 2.78 -12.13
CA ALA A 87 17.88 1.43 -12.65
C ALA A 87 17.98 0.40 -11.52
N ARG A 88 18.72 0.70 -10.44
CA ARG A 88 18.77 -0.19 -9.25
C ARG A 88 17.40 -0.35 -8.60
N THR A 89 16.65 0.74 -8.48
CA THR A 89 15.27 0.71 -7.96
C THR A 89 14.37 -0.20 -8.79
N GLN A 90 14.46 -0.17 -10.11
CA GLN A 90 13.71 -1.08 -10.98
C GLN A 90 14.06 -2.56 -10.71
N GLU A 91 15.33 -2.89 -10.52
CA GLU A 91 15.73 -4.27 -10.20
C GLU A 91 15.20 -4.72 -8.83
N ILE A 92 15.15 -3.82 -7.84
CA ILE A 92 14.54 -4.10 -6.55
C ILE A 92 13.03 -4.41 -6.68
N TYR A 93 12.29 -3.62 -7.47
CA TYR A 93 10.86 -3.88 -7.74
C TYR A 93 10.66 -5.22 -8.46
N LYS A 94 11.47 -5.52 -9.47
CA LYS A 94 11.41 -6.79 -10.21
C LYS A 94 11.69 -7.99 -9.28
N ALA A 95 12.62 -7.85 -8.35
CA ALA A 95 12.89 -8.86 -7.34
C ALA A 95 11.69 -9.08 -6.42
N HIS A 96 11.03 -8.00 -5.95
CA HIS A 96 9.82 -8.11 -5.13
C HIS A 96 8.65 -8.74 -5.89
N LEU A 97 8.47 -8.44 -7.17
CA LEU A 97 7.43 -9.05 -8.00
C LEU A 97 7.62 -10.56 -8.17
N ARG A 98 8.85 -10.99 -8.49
CA ARG A 98 9.18 -12.43 -8.56
C ARG A 98 8.99 -13.11 -7.20
N PHE A 99 9.37 -12.43 -6.13
CA PHE A 99 9.19 -12.91 -4.77
C PHE A 99 7.71 -13.02 -4.39
N ALA A 100 6.89 -12.03 -4.75
CA ALA A 100 5.44 -12.07 -4.55
C ALA A 100 4.80 -13.27 -5.26
N ALA A 101 5.21 -13.55 -6.51
CA ALA A 101 4.75 -14.73 -7.24
C ALA A 101 5.11 -16.05 -6.53
N MET A 102 6.28 -16.14 -5.89
CA MET A 102 6.72 -17.33 -5.15
C MET A 102 6.05 -17.46 -3.78
N THR A 103 5.79 -16.36 -3.09
CA THR A 103 5.18 -16.36 -1.74
C THR A 103 3.67 -16.41 -1.76
N GLY A 104 3.04 -16.08 -2.89
CA GLY A 104 1.59 -15.95 -2.99
C GLY A 104 1.06 -14.62 -2.45
N ALA A 105 1.91 -13.60 -2.28
CA ALA A 105 1.46 -12.27 -1.92
C ALA A 105 0.50 -11.72 -3.00
N ARG A 106 -0.61 -11.12 -2.56
CA ARG A 106 -1.68 -10.69 -3.47
C ARG A 106 -1.23 -9.55 -4.38
N VAL A 107 -0.50 -8.59 -3.83
CA VAL A 107 0.11 -7.48 -4.59
C VAL A 107 1.47 -7.09 -4.05
N VAL A 108 2.34 -6.54 -4.91
CA VAL A 108 3.44 -5.68 -4.50
C VAL A 108 2.91 -4.26 -4.43
N GLY A 109 2.91 -3.66 -3.24
CA GLY A 109 2.38 -2.33 -2.99
C GLY A 109 3.47 -1.26 -3.07
N THR A 110 3.14 -0.11 -3.66
CA THR A 110 4.02 1.07 -3.70
C THR A 110 3.24 2.36 -3.72
N GLU A 111 3.84 3.41 -3.15
CA GLU A 111 3.51 4.80 -3.38
C GLU A 111 4.41 5.39 -4.49
N THR A 112 4.17 6.63 -4.87
CA THR A 112 4.87 7.25 -6.01
C THR A 112 5.64 8.50 -5.63
N PHE A 113 6.21 8.54 -4.42
CA PHE A 113 6.99 9.71 -4.09
C PHE A 113 8.30 9.79 -4.88
N ALA A 114 8.61 10.97 -5.28
CA ALA A 114 9.98 11.39 -5.35
C ALA A 114 10.53 11.35 -3.91
N ASN A 115 11.60 10.68 -3.63
CA ASN A 115 12.33 10.50 -2.36
C ASN A 115 11.78 11.34 -1.18
N PRO A 116 11.49 10.77 0.02
CA PRO A 116 11.00 11.52 1.19
C PRO A 116 11.87 12.74 1.55
N GLU A 117 13.17 12.67 1.28
CA GLU A 117 14.12 13.77 1.44
C GLU A 117 13.98 14.84 0.37
N SER A 118 13.33 14.53 -0.76
CA SER A 118 13.18 15.41 -1.92
C SER A 118 11.73 15.79 -2.21
N ARG A 119 10.87 15.91 -1.19
CA ARG A 119 9.49 16.42 -1.36
C ARG A 119 9.38 17.68 -2.19
N PHE A 120 10.48 18.44 -2.29
CA PHE A 120 10.62 19.72 -2.98
C PHE A 120 11.76 19.73 -4.01
N ALA A 121 12.39 18.57 -4.30
CA ALA A 121 13.43 18.49 -5.31
C ALA A 121 12.83 18.48 -6.72
N GLU A 122 13.59 18.97 -7.67
CA GLU A 122 13.23 18.87 -9.09
C GLU A 122 13.43 17.42 -9.61
N PRO A 123 12.53 16.93 -10.48
CA PRO A 123 11.27 17.57 -10.87
C PRO A 123 10.22 17.52 -9.74
N ALA A 124 9.44 18.57 -9.60
CA ALA A 124 8.39 18.64 -8.57
C ALA A 124 7.42 17.45 -8.73
N PRO A 125 7.04 16.72 -7.63
CA PRO A 125 6.30 15.47 -7.73
C PRO A 125 5.03 15.54 -8.58
N ARG A 126 4.25 16.62 -8.50
CA ARG A 126 3.02 16.79 -9.28
C ARG A 126 3.23 17.34 -10.69
N SER A 127 4.47 17.54 -11.13
CA SER A 127 4.78 18.02 -12.50
C SER A 127 4.52 16.93 -13.55
N GLU A 128 4.38 17.34 -14.80
CA GLU A 128 4.30 16.43 -15.95
C GLU A 128 5.66 15.77 -16.25
N GLU A 129 6.75 16.41 -15.87
CA GLU A 129 8.10 15.84 -16.00
C GLU A 129 8.28 14.65 -15.06
N ALA A 130 7.93 14.80 -13.77
CA ALA A 130 7.94 13.69 -12.80
C ALA A 130 7.02 12.54 -13.24
N PHE A 131 5.83 12.86 -13.76
CA PHE A 131 4.90 11.86 -14.26
C PHE A 131 5.49 11.06 -15.43
N ARG A 132 6.09 11.72 -16.42
CA ARG A 132 6.74 11.04 -17.56
C ARG A 132 7.90 10.16 -17.10
N LEU A 133 8.77 10.70 -16.23
CA LEU A 133 9.90 9.94 -15.69
C LEU A 133 9.43 8.69 -14.91
N PHE A 134 8.38 8.84 -14.10
CA PHE A 134 7.76 7.73 -13.39
C PHE A 134 7.20 6.68 -14.37
N MET A 135 6.43 7.09 -15.38
CA MET A 135 5.84 6.19 -16.37
C MET A 135 6.89 5.40 -17.16
N ASP A 136 7.97 6.07 -17.58
CA ASP A 136 9.07 5.42 -18.31
C ASP A 136 9.78 4.39 -17.42
N SER A 137 9.94 4.71 -16.15
CA SER A 137 10.56 3.83 -15.16
C SER A 137 9.65 2.68 -14.73
N LEU A 138 8.34 2.91 -14.67
CA LEU A 138 7.33 1.93 -14.31
C LEU A 138 7.15 0.84 -15.38
N ARG A 139 7.28 1.19 -16.64
CA ARG A 139 7.06 0.28 -17.79
C ARG A 139 7.81 -1.06 -17.70
N PRO A 140 9.14 -1.09 -17.47
CA PRO A 140 9.86 -2.36 -17.34
C PRO A 140 9.49 -3.14 -16.06
N VAL A 141 8.99 -2.47 -15.03
CA VAL A 141 8.50 -3.11 -13.80
C VAL A 141 7.16 -3.80 -14.04
N VAL A 142 6.23 -3.13 -14.72
CA VAL A 142 4.94 -3.72 -15.13
C VAL A 142 5.14 -4.92 -16.05
N ARG A 143 6.05 -4.83 -17.01
CA ARG A 143 6.40 -5.98 -17.86
C ARG A 143 6.89 -7.18 -17.05
N CYS A 144 7.73 -6.95 -16.04
CA CYS A 144 8.17 -8.02 -15.14
C CYS A 144 6.99 -8.61 -14.34
N ALA A 145 6.04 -7.78 -13.91
CA ALA A 145 4.82 -8.25 -13.23
C ALA A 145 4.02 -9.20 -14.14
N GLU A 146 3.83 -8.83 -15.42
CA GLU A 146 3.19 -9.68 -16.45
C GLU A 146 3.92 -11.00 -16.64
N GLU A 147 5.26 -10.95 -16.79
CA GLU A 147 6.11 -12.14 -17.03
C GLU A 147 6.07 -13.13 -15.86
N CYS A 148 6.01 -12.66 -14.60
CA CYS A 148 6.00 -13.55 -13.44
C CYS A 148 4.60 -13.80 -12.86
N GLY A 149 3.54 -13.22 -13.43
CA GLY A 149 2.17 -13.38 -12.97
C GLY A 149 1.86 -12.68 -11.64
N ALA A 150 2.71 -11.74 -11.21
CA ALA A 150 2.49 -10.94 -10.01
C ALA A 150 1.68 -9.67 -10.33
N VAL A 151 1.21 -8.98 -9.31
CA VAL A 151 0.49 -7.72 -9.44
C VAL A 151 1.26 -6.61 -8.74
N LEU A 152 1.51 -5.53 -9.45
CA LEU A 152 1.96 -4.26 -8.87
C LEU A 152 0.74 -3.39 -8.58
N ALA A 153 0.59 -2.92 -7.37
CA ALA A 153 -0.50 -2.01 -7.00
C ALA A 153 0.07 -0.66 -6.53
N VAL A 154 -0.34 0.39 -7.21
CA VAL A 154 0.10 1.77 -6.93
C VAL A 154 -0.92 2.45 -6.03
N GLU A 155 -0.44 3.12 -5.01
CA GLU A 155 -1.24 3.91 -4.09
C GLU A 155 -1.13 5.40 -4.43
N PRO A 156 -2.23 6.05 -4.83
CA PRO A 156 -2.26 7.50 -5.04
C PRO A 156 -2.20 8.25 -3.72
N VAL A 157 -1.33 9.29 -3.66
CA VAL A 157 -1.14 10.13 -2.48
C VAL A 157 -1.12 11.59 -2.91
N TRP A 158 -1.93 12.45 -2.32
CA TRP A 158 -2.23 13.82 -2.76
C TRP A 158 -1.00 14.71 -3.02
N TYR A 159 0.13 14.46 -2.39
CA TYR A 159 1.38 15.21 -2.57
C TYR A 159 2.46 14.44 -3.35
N HIS A 160 2.15 13.24 -3.88
CA HIS A 160 3.04 12.42 -4.69
C HIS A 160 2.86 12.65 -6.21
N ILE A 161 3.55 11.83 -7.03
CA ILE A 161 3.45 11.90 -8.50
C ILE A 161 2.05 11.49 -8.95
N ILE A 162 1.55 10.36 -8.48
CA ILE A 162 0.15 9.97 -8.68
C ILE A 162 -0.67 10.57 -7.51
N SER A 163 -1.07 11.82 -7.70
CA SER A 163 -1.63 12.66 -6.64
C SER A 163 -3.16 12.71 -6.63
N THR A 164 -3.82 12.23 -7.67
CA THR A 164 -5.28 12.24 -7.77
C THR A 164 -5.79 10.98 -8.47
N PRO A 165 -7.08 10.63 -8.31
CA PRO A 165 -7.69 9.53 -9.06
C PRO A 165 -7.55 9.68 -10.57
N GLU A 166 -7.65 10.89 -11.11
CA GLU A 166 -7.51 11.16 -12.55
C GLU A 166 -6.09 10.92 -13.04
N ARG A 167 -5.06 11.25 -12.23
CA ARG A 167 -3.66 10.90 -12.58
C ARG A 167 -3.44 9.40 -12.52
N ALA A 168 -4.10 8.69 -11.59
CA ALA A 168 -4.06 7.23 -11.55
C ALA A 168 -4.74 6.61 -12.78
N VAL A 169 -5.86 7.14 -13.25
CA VAL A 169 -6.49 6.73 -14.53
C VAL A 169 -5.51 6.92 -15.69
N ARG A 170 -4.86 8.09 -15.80
CA ARG A 170 -3.84 8.35 -16.85
C ARG A 170 -2.68 7.35 -16.79
N MET A 171 -2.23 6.98 -15.60
CA MET A 171 -1.19 5.95 -15.42
C MET A 171 -1.68 4.59 -15.97
N LEU A 172 -2.88 4.16 -15.58
CA LEU A 172 -3.46 2.89 -16.02
C LEU A 172 -3.70 2.84 -17.54
N GLU A 173 -4.17 3.94 -18.13
CA GLU A 173 -4.36 4.07 -19.58
C GLU A 173 -3.02 4.10 -20.34
N GLY A 174 -2.00 4.74 -19.76
CA GLY A 174 -0.66 4.83 -20.36
C GLY A 174 0.15 3.52 -20.30
N LEU A 175 -0.24 2.60 -19.41
CA LEU A 175 0.33 1.25 -19.25
C LEU A 175 -0.81 0.24 -19.03
N PRO A 176 -1.60 -0.05 -20.08
CA PRO A 176 -2.72 -0.97 -19.95
C PRO A 176 -2.23 -2.39 -19.64
N SER A 177 -2.48 -2.84 -18.42
CA SER A 177 -2.10 -4.17 -17.93
C SER A 177 -3.00 -4.58 -16.77
N ASP A 178 -3.40 -5.85 -16.74
CA ASP A 178 -4.12 -6.43 -15.62
C ASP A 178 -3.20 -6.67 -14.40
N HIS A 179 -1.90 -6.56 -14.59
CA HIS A 179 -0.87 -6.67 -13.57
C HIS A 179 -0.48 -5.32 -12.94
N LEU A 180 -1.05 -4.19 -13.42
CA LEU A 180 -0.94 -2.86 -12.81
C LEU A 180 -2.29 -2.48 -12.19
N GLN A 181 -2.36 -2.35 -10.89
CA GLN A 181 -3.59 -2.18 -10.12
C GLN A 181 -3.45 -1.05 -9.10
N ILE A 182 -4.45 -0.85 -8.26
CA ILE A 182 -4.53 0.24 -7.27
C ILE A 182 -4.64 -0.32 -5.86
N ILE A 183 -3.90 0.28 -4.94
CA ILE A 183 -4.23 0.33 -3.52
C ILE A 183 -4.98 1.64 -3.29
N LEU A 184 -6.16 1.58 -2.71
CA LEU A 184 -6.92 2.78 -2.38
C LEU A 184 -6.83 3.06 -0.87
N ASP A 185 -6.10 4.12 -0.53
CA ASP A 185 -6.13 4.75 0.78
C ASP A 185 -6.85 6.10 0.65
N ALA A 186 -8.03 6.20 1.25
CA ALA A 186 -8.82 7.40 1.13
C ALA A 186 -8.17 8.61 1.84
N VAL A 187 -7.51 8.38 2.98
CA VAL A 187 -6.83 9.45 3.74
C VAL A 187 -5.65 10.01 2.94
N ASN A 188 -4.95 9.15 2.20
CA ASN A 188 -3.83 9.59 1.35
C ASN A 188 -4.26 10.42 0.13
N LEU A 189 -5.55 10.43 -0.22
CA LEU A 189 -6.09 11.33 -1.25
C LEU A 189 -6.58 12.68 -0.70
N ILE A 190 -6.70 12.80 0.62
CA ILE A 190 -7.23 13.97 1.30
C ILE A 190 -6.06 14.86 1.74
N SER A 191 -6.11 16.15 1.42
CA SER A 191 -5.20 17.15 1.96
C SER A 191 -5.90 17.95 3.08
N PRO A 192 -5.15 18.67 3.92
CA PRO A 192 -5.75 19.53 4.94
C PRO A 192 -6.80 20.50 4.37
N GLU A 193 -6.58 21.01 3.15
CA GLU A 193 -7.48 21.97 2.48
C GLU A 193 -8.72 21.31 1.88
N THR A 194 -8.76 19.98 1.81
CA THR A 194 -9.86 19.21 1.19
C THR A 194 -10.57 18.28 2.16
N ALA A 195 -10.19 18.31 3.43
CA ALA A 195 -10.71 17.40 4.46
C ALA A 195 -12.24 17.50 4.65
N ASP A 196 -12.81 18.68 4.45
CA ASP A 196 -14.26 18.92 4.47
C ASP A 196 -15.02 18.25 3.32
N ARG A 197 -14.33 17.85 2.24
CA ARG A 197 -14.87 17.17 1.05
C ARG A 197 -14.45 15.69 0.96
N ALA A 198 -14.02 15.11 2.08
CA ALA A 198 -13.51 13.74 2.12
C ALA A 198 -14.46 12.73 1.47
N GLU A 199 -15.77 12.80 1.75
CA GLU A 199 -16.76 11.88 1.18
C GLU A 199 -16.91 11.99 -0.35
N ASP A 200 -16.77 13.20 -0.90
CA ASP A 200 -16.81 13.41 -2.35
C ASP A 200 -15.54 12.89 -3.02
N ILE A 201 -14.38 13.06 -2.39
CA ILE A 201 -13.10 12.52 -2.86
C ILE A 201 -13.15 10.99 -2.88
N ILE A 202 -13.66 10.36 -1.83
CA ILE A 202 -13.84 8.90 -1.74
C ILE A 202 -14.76 8.40 -2.86
N ARG A 203 -15.91 9.06 -3.03
CA ARG A 203 -16.88 8.71 -4.08
C ARG A 203 -16.27 8.80 -5.47
N ASN A 204 -15.55 9.88 -5.76
CA ASN A 204 -14.85 10.07 -7.03
C ASN A 204 -13.77 9.00 -7.26
N ALA A 205 -12.97 8.71 -6.24
CA ALA A 205 -11.93 7.68 -6.32
C ALA A 205 -12.52 6.28 -6.60
N ILE A 206 -13.59 5.90 -5.89
CA ILE A 206 -14.30 4.63 -6.13
C ILE A 206 -14.89 4.60 -7.54
N SER A 207 -15.50 5.70 -7.99
CA SER A 207 -16.10 5.79 -9.34
C SER A 207 -15.07 5.63 -10.46
N LEU A 208 -13.88 6.22 -10.32
CA LEU A 208 -12.85 6.23 -11.36
C LEU A 208 -11.97 4.97 -11.31
N LEU A 209 -11.68 4.46 -10.13
CA LEU A 209 -10.64 3.44 -9.91
C LEU A 209 -11.19 2.09 -9.44
N GLY A 210 -12.47 2.00 -9.07
CA GLY A 210 -13.05 0.86 -8.36
C GLY A 210 -12.78 -0.50 -9.01
N ASP A 211 -12.81 -0.60 -10.34
CA ASP A 211 -12.51 -1.85 -11.06
C ASP A 211 -11.03 -2.27 -10.98
N ARG A 212 -10.15 -1.34 -10.64
CA ARG A 212 -8.70 -1.55 -10.54
C ARG A 212 -8.21 -1.64 -9.09
N VAL A 213 -9.06 -1.38 -8.09
CA VAL A 213 -8.70 -1.51 -6.68
C VAL A 213 -8.59 -2.98 -6.29
N ARG A 214 -7.47 -3.35 -5.65
CA ARG A 214 -7.21 -4.70 -5.15
C ARG A 214 -7.14 -4.76 -3.64
N ILE A 215 -6.75 -3.66 -3.00
CA ILE A 215 -6.57 -3.53 -1.56
C ILE A 215 -7.11 -2.17 -1.13
N LEU A 216 -7.71 -2.11 0.05
CA LEU A 216 -7.95 -0.85 0.75
C LEU A 216 -6.96 -0.71 1.91
N HIS A 217 -6.27 0.43 1.98
CA HIS A 217 -5.61 0.83 3.22
C HIS A 217 -6.59 1.65 4.05
N MET A 218 -6.67 1.32 5.33
CA MET A 218 -7.66 1.87 6.25
C MET A 218 -6.96 2.55 7.41
N LYS A 219 -7.14 3.85 7.51
CA LYS A 219 -6.70 4.70 8.62
C LYS A 219 -7.68 5.84 8.82
N ASP A 220 -7.43 6.64 9.81
CA ASP A 220 -8.21 7.84 10.15
C ASP A 220 -7.29 9.07 10.14
N PHE A 221 -7.86 10.24 10.32
CA PHE A 221 -7.11 11.47 10.49
C PHE A 221 -7.80 12.44 11.44
N VAL A 222 -7.00 13.31 12.03
CA VAL A 222 -7.45 14.48 12.78
C VAL A 222 -6.81 15.73 12.18
N ILE A 223 -7.52 16.88 12.27
CA ILE A 223 -6.95 18.19 11.96
C ILE A 223 -6.63 18.87 13.29
N GLY A 224 -5.34 19.13 13.51
CA GLY A 224 -4.85 19.82 14.69
C GLY A 224 -5.22 21.31 14.70
N PRO A 225 -5.07 21.98 15.83
CA PRO A 225 -5.32 23.43 15.95
C PRO A 225 -4.43 24.29 15.04
N ASP A 226 -3.28 23.75 14.61
CA ASP A 226 -2.36 24.39 13.66
C ASP A 226 -2.72 24.14 12.20
N GLY A 227 -3.85 23.46 11.94
CA GLY A 227 -4.33 23.11 10.59
C GLY A 227 -3.61 21.94 9.94
N LYS A 228 -2.70 21.27 10.65
CA LYS A 228 -2.06 20.06 10.13
C LYS A 228 -2.97 18.85 10.25
N MET A 229 -2.86 17.98 9.27
CA MET A 229 -3.55 16.70 9.25
C MET A 229 -2.60 15.60 9.72
N ASP A 230 -2.95 14.95 10.81
CA ASP A 230 -2.23 13.81 11.37
C ASP A 230 -3.03 12.53 11.17
N ALA A 231 -2.41 11.53 10.55
CA ALA A 231 -3.02 10.21 10.39
C ALA A 231 -3.01 9.45 11.71
N CYS A 232 -4.10 8.71 11.98
CA CYS A 232 -4.26 7.90 13.18
C CYS A 232 -5.00 6.58 12.86
N ALA A 233 -5.12 5.72 13.86
CA ALA A 233 -5.84 4.45 13.73
C ALA A 233 -7.35 4.69 13.51
N CYS A 234 -8.00 3.77 12.80
CA CYS A 234 -9.43 3.82 12.53
C CYS A 234 -10.26 3.99 13.81
N GLY A 235 -11.18 4.94 13.78
CA GLY A 235 -12.06 5.29 14.88
C GLY A 235 -11.49 6.29 15.88
N LEU A 236 -10.27 6.81 15.64
CA LEU A 236 -9.67 7.85 16.48
C LEU A 236 -9.72 9.25 15.84
N GLY A 237 -10.27 9.37 14.64
CA GLY A 237 -10.35 10.61 13.90
C GLY A 237 -11.75 10.95 13.41
N THR A 238 -11.83 11.54 12.22
CA THR A 238 -13.06 12.10 11.65
C THR A 238 -13.55 11.38 10.39
N MET A 239 -12.88 10.29 9.97
CA MET A 239 -13.27 9.54 8.78
C MET A 239 -14.65 8.90 8.90
N ARG A 240 -15.41 8.93 7.80
CA ARG A 240 -16.64 8.16 7.63
C ARG A 240 -16.40 6.99 6.69
N TYR A 241 -16.56 5.79 7.21
CA TYR A 241 -16.15 4.57 6.50
C TYR A 241 -17.25 3.94 5.63
N GLY A 242 -18.50 4.41 5.70
CA GLY A 242 -19.65 3.76 5.06
C GLY A 242 -19.43 3.43 3.58
N GLN A 243 -18.93 4.40 2.79
CA GLN A 243 -18.67 4.18 1.36
C GLN A 243 -17.56 3.14 1.11
N LEU A 244 -16.46 3.21 1.87
CA LEU A 244 -15.33 2.28 1.74
C LEU A 244 -15.72 0.86 2.17
N LEU A 245 -16.47 0.72 3.27
CA LEU A 245 -16.92 -0.58 3.77
C LEU A 245 -17.95 -1.22 2.84
N SER A 246 -18.91 -0.46 2.31
CA SER A 246 -19.83 -0.93 1.28
C SER A 246 -19.07 -1.41 0.05
N PHE A 247 -18.15 -0.61 -0.47
CA PHE A 247 -17.32 -0.96 -1.60
C PHE A 247 -16.47 -2.21 -1.35
N ALA A 248 -15.83 -2.32 -0.16
CA ALA A 248 -15.07 -3.50 0.22
C ALA A 248 -15.93 -4.76 0.24
N LYS A 249 -17.16 -4.66 0.79
CA LYS A 249 -18.12 -5.76 0.88
C LYS A 249 -18.61 -6.21 -0.50
N GLU A 250 -19.00 -5.26 -1.35
CA GLU A 250 -19.48 -5.54 -2.71
C GLU A 250 -18.43 -6.22 -3.59
N ARG A 251 -17.17 -5.83 -3.44
CA ARG A 251 -16.04 -6.32 -4.26
C ARG A 251 -15.23 -7.41 -3.57
N ASN A 252 -15.57 -7.78 -2.35
CA ASN A 252 -14.81 -8.73 -1.51
C ASN A 252 -13.31 -8.37 -1.41
N LEU A 253 -13.03 -7.08 -1.15
CA LEU A 253 -11.67 -6.56 -1.07
C LEU A 253 -11.08 -6.78 0.32
N PRO A 254 -9.81 -7.17 0.41
CA PRO A 254 -9.09 -7.11 1.67
C PRO A 254 -8.77 -5.65 2.03
N MET A 255 -8.78 -5.39 3.33
CA MET A 255 -8.44 -4.11 3.92
C MET A 255 -7.27 -4.30 4.88
N THR A 256 -6.29 -3.41 4.88
CA THR A 256 -5.21 -3.43 5.88
C THR A 256 -5.20 -2.14 6.68
N LEU A 257 -5.20 -2.29 8.01
CA LEU A 257 -5.10 -1.16 8.93
C LEU A 257 -3.70 -0.57 8.90
N GLU A 258 -3.64 0.75 8.97
CA GLU A 258 -2.42 1.53 9.10
C GLU A 258 -2.50 2.50 10.29
N ASN A 259 -1.35 3.04 10.68
CA ASN A 259 -1.23 3.98 11.80
C ASN A 259 -1.80 3.45 13.12
N THR A 260 -1.78 2.13 13.28
CA THR A 260 -2.08 1.46 14.54
C THR A 260 -0.81 1.30 15.38
N VAL A 261 -1.02 1.00 16.65
CA VAL A 261 0.01 0.53 17.59
C VAL A 261 -0.49 -0.76 18.22
N PRO A 262 0.38 -1.59 18.84
CA PRO A 262 -0.03 -2.88 19.41
C PRO A 262 -1.27 -2.81 20.31
N ASP A 263 -1.38 -1.74 21.09
CA ASP A 263 -2.44 -1.56 22.10
C ASP A 263 -3.80 -1.13 21.51
N ASN A 264 -3.84 -0.58 20.29
CA ASN A 264 -5.10 -0.10 19.68
C ASN A 264 -5.52 -0.86 18.41
N ALA A 265 -4.70 -1.77 17.91
CA ALA A 265 -4.93 -2.45 16.65
C ALA A 265 -6.22 -3.28 16.65
N GLU A 266 -6.46 -4.07 17.71
CA GLU A 266 -7.70 -4.83 17.84
C GLU A 266 -8.93 -3.92 17.97
N ALA A 267 -8.83 -2.82 18.72
CA ALA A 267 -9.93 -1.87 18.87
C ALA A 267 -10.30 -1.21 17.53
N ALA A 268 -9.31 -0.87 16.70
CA ALA A 268 -9.51 -0.32 15.37
C ALA A 268 -10.19 -1.33 14.43
N ARG A 269 -9.79 -2.61 14.47
CA ARG A 269 -10.46 -3.70 13.73
C ARG A 269 -11.91 -3.84 14.14
N LEU A 270 -12.18 -3.96 15.45
CA LEU A 270 -13.52 -4.09 15.98
C LEU A 270 -14.41 -2.87 15.68
N TYR A 271 -13.82 -1.68 15.61
CA TYR A 271 -14.53 -0.47 15.19
C TYR A 271 -15.06 -0.60 13.76
N LEU A 272 -14.21 -1.02 12.81
CA LEU A 272 -14.62 -1.22 11.41
C LEU A 272 -15.64 -2.35 11.26
N GLU A 273 -15.50 -3.44 12.01
CA GLU A 273 -16.48 -4.54 11.99
C GLU A 273 -17.86 -4.09 12.46
N ARG A 274 -17.94 -3.29 13.52
CA ARG A 274 -19.20 -2.71 13.99
C ARG A 274 -19.78 -1.75 12.95
N ALA A 275 -18.98 -0.83 12.41
CA ALA A 275 -19.43 0.08 11.37
C ALA A 275 -19.95 -0.66 10.11
N ALA A 276 -19.34 -1.79 9.76
CA ALA A 276 -19.78 -2.62 8.63
C ALA A 276 -21.05 -3.42 8.90
N ALA A 277 -21.35 -3.72 10.16
CA ALA A 277 -22.59 -4.41 10.57
C ALA A 277 -23.82 -3.49 10.54
N GLU A 278 -23.61 -2.18 10.52
CA GLU A 278 -24.65 -1.15 10.44
C GLU A 278 -25.05 -0.80 8.98
N LEU A 279 -24.34 -1.34 7.98
CA LEU A 279 -24.58 -1.19 6.53
C LEU A 279 -25.43 -2.33 5.98
#